data_f0b5ec3268af70eb1917bc9364c05d1b
#
_entry.id   f0b5ec3268af70eb1917bc9364c05d1b
#
_cell.length_a   1.000
_cell.length_b   1.000
_cell.length_c   1.000
_cell.angle_alpha   90.00
_cell.angle_beta   90.00
_cell.angle_gamma   90.00
#
_symmetry.space_group_name_H-M   'P 1'
#
loop_
_entity.id
_entity.type
_entity.pdbx_description
1 polymer ?
#
loop_
_entity_poly.entity_id
_entity_poly.type
_entity_poly.pdbx_seq_one_letter_code
_entity_poly.pdbx_strand_id
1 'polypeptide(L)'
;STASIGQLSALGAPGSHAVAEIADLVTSAVRVFEIDAVLDNDVFASPVEFLGHREWEWTLRDRATWFGVSRGLGWSPQRARRRLMNRAEGDYHATLVTAGAPAAVQEVSRAQIAAQQLVEVPAPADVGVLGVGARTPYSIDSVTNPILAAWSGLAAAFGSHTGSPFVRPGGALILFHPLQ
;
A
#
# COMPACT_ATOMS: atom_id res chain seq x y z
N SER A 1 6.12 4.78 20.55
CA SER A 1 5.57 3.46 20.17
C SER A 1 4.06 3.39 20.38
N THR A 2 3.52 4.00 21.43
CA THR A 2 2.09 4.02 21.75
C THR A 2 1.22 4.69 20.70
N ALA A 3 1.74 5.57 19.85
CA ALA A 3 0.92 6.31 18.92
C ALA A 3 0.56 5.55 17.63
N SER A 4 1.37 4.59 17.15
CA SER A 4 0.97 3.73 16.02
C SER A 4 0.01 2.64 16.47
N ILE A 5 0.26 2.12 17.64
CA ILE A 5 -0.59 1.16 18.32
C ILE A 5 -1.86 1.87 18.83
N GLY A 6 -1.76 3.12 19.27
CA GLY A 6 -2.89 3.97 19.61
C GLY A 6 -3.82 4.29 18.45
N GLN A 7 -3.30 4.38 17.23
CA GLN A 7 -4.16 4.49 16.03
C GLN A 7 -4.89 3.18 15.74
N LEU A 8 -4.23 2.04 15.86
CA LEU A 8 -4.90 0.74 15.76
C LEU A 8 -5.92 0.52 16.88
N SER A 9 -5.64 1.01 18.10
CA SER A 9 -6.62 0.95 19.19
C SER A 9 -7.77 1.95 19.02
N ALA A 10 -7.53 3.11 18.45
CA ALA A 10 -8.58 4.06 18.09
C ALA A 10 -9.52 3.49 17.01
N LEU A 11 -9.04 2.58 16.16
CA LEU A 11 -9.83 1.85 15.18
C LEU A 11 -10.64 0.69 15.79
N GLY A 12 -10.54 0.46 17.10
CA GLY A 12 -11.29 -0.59 17.78
C GLY A 12 -10.96 -2.02 17.33
N ALA A 13 -9.80 -2.23 16.70
CA ALA A 13 -9.39 -3.55 16.24
C ALA A 13 -9.18 -4.49 17.44
N PRO A 14 -9.86 -5.64 17.50
CA PRO A 14 -9.64 -6.62 18.55
C PRO A 14 -8.16 -7.04 18.58
N GLY A 15 -7.53 -6.97 19.74
CA GLY A 15 -6.12 -7.31 19.92
C GLY A 15 -5.13 -6.14 19.84
N SER A 16 -5.54 -4.95 19.39
CA SER A 16 -4.65 -3.77 19.38
C SER A 16 -4.22 -3.36 20.78
N HIS A 17 -5.09 -3.48 21.77
CA HIS A 17 -4.76 -3.23 23.18
C HIS A 17 -3.71 -4.21 23.71
N ALA A 18 -3.85 -5.50 23.44
CA ALA A 18 -2.88 -6.50 23.88
C ALA A 18 -1.49 -6.28 23.26
N VAL A 19 -1.43 -5.89 22.00
CA VAL A 19 -0.16 -5.54 21.33
C VAL A 19 0.45 -4.29 21.94
N ALA A 20 -0.37 -3.27 22.28
CA ALA A 20 0.09 -2.07 22.97
C ALA A 20 0.66 -2.39 24.36
N GLU A 21 -0.06 -3.17 25.17
CA GLU A 21 0.39 -3.59 26.50
C GLU A 21 1.71 -4.38 26.45
N ILE A 22 1.85 -5.30 25.47
CA ILE A 22 3.11 -6.03 25.28
C ILE A 22 4.24 -5.08 24.90
N ALA A 23 4.01 -4.15 23.98
CA ALA A 23 5.01 -3.17 23.58
C ALA A 23 5.44 -2.28 24.74
N ASP A 24 4.50 -1.81 25.56
CA ASP A 24 4.78 -1.01 26.76
C ASP A 24 5.54 -1.82 27.81
N LEU A 25 5.18 -3.09 28.02
CA LEU A 25 5.91 -3.98 28.91
C LEU A 25 7.37 -4.17 28.46
N VAL A 26 7.59 -4.43 27.18
CA VAL A 26 8.94 -4.60 26.60
C VAL A 26 9.75 -3.33 26.74
N THR A 27 9.20 -2.19 26.35
CA THR A 27 9.92 -0.90 26.39
C THR A 27 10.18 -0.39 27.81
N SER A 28 9.39 -0.84 28.80
CA SER A 28 9.64 -0.55 30.21
C SER A 28 10.73 -1.44 30.82
N ALA A 29 10.87 -2.67 30.33
CA ALA A 29 11.78 -3.66 30.86
C ALA A 29 13.19 -3.59 30.24
N VAL A 30 13.29 -3.19 28.96
CA VAL A 30 14.56 -3.14 28.24
C VAL A 30 14.73 -1.81 27.49
N ARG A 31 15.99 -1.40 27.33
CA ARG A 31 16.30 -0.25 26.48
C ARG A 31 16.18 -0.63 25.02
N VAL A 32 15.21 -0.05 24.33
CA VAL A 32 14.97 -0.28 22.91
C VAL A 32 15.57 0.85 22.08
N PHE A 33 16.30 0.49 21.04
CA PHE A 33 16.78 1.40 20.01
C PHE A 33 16.17 0.93 18.68
N GLU A 34 15.49 1.83 17.99
CA GLU A 34 14.80 1.54 16.73
C GLU A 34 15.54 2.21 15.57
N ILE A 35 15.64 1.48 14.46
CA ILE A 35 16.05 2.01 13.16
C ILE A 35 14.90 1.75 12.22
N ASP A 36 14.43 2.80 11.56
CA ASP A 36 13.32 2.73 10.61
C ASP A 36 13.71 3.37 9.27
N ALA A 37 13.19 2.82 8.20
CA ALA A 37 13.37 3.33 6.86
C ALA A 37 12.02 3.46 6.16
N VAL A 38 11.70 4.66 5.70
CA VAL A 38 10.56 4.91 4.84
C VAL A 38 11.03 4.73 3.40
N LEU A 39 10.40 3.78 2.73
CA LEU A 39 10.71 3.45 1.35
C LEU A 39 9.69 4.10 0.41
N ASP A 40 10.18 4.47 -0.74
CA ASP A 40 9.37 4.81 -1.92
C ASP A 40 9.88 3.99 -3.10
N ASN A 41 9.09 3.89 -4.13
CA ASN A 41 9.49 3.25 -5.35
C ASN A 41 9.06 4.11 -6.54
N ASP A 42 9.87 4.10 -7.58
CA ASP A 42 9.50 4.68 -8.87
C ASP A 42 8.49 3.80 -9.61
N VAL A 43 7.56 3.25 -8.93
CA VAL A 43 6.47 2.32 -9.28
C VAL A 43 6.76 1.45 -10.48
N PHE A 44 7.27 2.05 -11.57
CA PHE A 44 7.58 1.37 -12.83
C PHE A 44 8.93 1.83 -13.40
N ALA A 45 9.74 0.86 -13.86
CA ALA A 45 10.98 1.14 -14.56
C ALA A 45 10.73 1.61 -16.01
N SER A 46 11.73 2.30 -16.57
CA SER A 46 11.73 2.68 -18.01
C SER A 46 11.50 1.45 -18.91
N PRO A 47 10.71 1.54 -19.98
CA PRO A 47 10.08 2.75 -20.56
C PRO A 47 8.63 3.00 -20.11
N VAL A 48 8.18 2.41 -19.01
CA VAL A 48 6.79 2.49 -18.55
C VAL A 48 6.61 3.31 -17.27
N GLU A 49 7.56 4.14 -16.92
CA GLU A 49 7.56 5.06 -15.77
C GLU A 49 6.28 5.91 -15.69
N PHE A 50 5.75 6.33 -16.84
CA PHE A 50 4.53 7.13 -16.94
C PHE A 50 3.28 6.44 -16.35
N LEU A 51 3.30 5.12 -16.16
CA LEU A 51 2.21 4.38 -15.52
C LEU A 51 2.05 4.75 -14.02
N GLY A 52 3.08 5.32 -13.41
CA GLY A 52 3.01 5.90 -12.07
C GLY A 52 2.30 7.26 -12.02
N HIS A 53 2.12 7.93 -13.16
CA HIS A 53 1.45 9.20 -13.27
C HIS A 53 -0.03 9.02 -13.58
N ARG A 54 -0.80 10.08 -13.36
CA ARG A 54 -2.23 10.08 -13.66
C ARG A 54 -2.45 10.08 -15.18
N GLU A 55 -3.42 9.33 -15.68
CA GLU A 55 -3.65 9.17 -17.13
C GLU A 55 -3.86 10.49 -17.89
N TRP A 56 -4.42 11.51 -17.24
CA TRP A 56 -4.61 12.82 -17.87
C TRP A 56 -3.32 13.66 -17.97
N GLU A 57 -2.28 13.28 -17.24
CA GLU A 57 -0.96 13.90 -17.29
C GLU A 57 -0.07 13.25 -18.38
N TRP A 58 -0.51 12.11 -18.95
CA TRP A 58 0.24 11.41 -19.97
C TRP A 58 0.39 12.22 -21.25
N THR A 59 1.63 12.28 -21.73
CA THR A 59 1.95 12.87 -23.03
C THR A 59 1.45 11.98 -24.18
N LEU A 60 1.46 12.53 -25.39
CA LEU A 60 1.12 11.74 -26.59
C LEU A 60 2.09 10.55 -26.76
N ARG A 61 3.35 10.71 -26.39
CA ARG A 61 4.35 9.65 -26.42
C ARG A 61 3.99 8.52 -25.46
N ASP A 62 3.58 8.86 -24.23
CA ASP A 62 3.19 7.88 -23.21
C ASP A 62 1.99 7.08 -23.67
N ARG A 63 0.99 7.74 -24.23
CA ARG A 63 -0.21 7.10 -24.79
C ARG A 63 0.13 6.16 -25.95
N ALA A 64 1.02 6.57 -26.85
CA ALA A 64 1.48 5.73 -27.95
C ALA A 64 2.27 4.51 -27.43
N THR A 65 3.15 4.72 -26.45
CA THR A 65 3.90 3.64 -25.77
C THR A 65 2.96 2.67 -25.11
N TRP A 66 1.96 3.17 -24.35
CA TRP A 66 0.96 2.33 -23.71
C TRP A 66 0.15 1.51 -24.72
N PHE A 67 -0.26 2.12 -25.82
CA PHE A 67 -0.98 1.41 -26.88
C PHE A 67 -0.16 0.26 -27.45
N GLY A 68 1.13 0.47 -27.71
CA GLY A 68 2.05 -0.57 -28.19
C GLY A 68 2.27 -1.67 -27.14
N VAL A 69 2.54 -1.30 -25.90
CA VAL A 69 2.77 -2.24 -24.79
C VAL A 69 1.51 -3.06 -24.50
N SER A 70 0.34 -2.43 -24.41
CA SER A 70 -0.91 -3.13 -24.10
C SER A 70 -1.30 -4.14 -25.21
N ARG A 71 -1.08 -3.79 -26.49
CA ARG A 71 -1.28 -4.71 -27.60
C ARG A 71 -0.28 -5.87 -27.58
N GLY A 72 1.00 -5.57 -27.36
CA GLY A 72 2.04 -6.58 -27.24
C GLY A 72 1.80 -7.55 -26.07
N LEU A 73 1.39 -7.02 -24.92
CA LEU A 73 0.99 -7.83 -23.77
C LEU A 73 -0.24 -8.69 -24.05
N GLY A 74 -1.23 -8.15 -24.77
CA GLY A 74 -2.44 -8.90 -25.15
C GLY A 74 -2.14 -10.14 -26.00
N TRP A 75 -1.16 -10.07 -26.88
CA TRP A 75 -0.76 -11.16 -27.76
C TRP A 75 0.29 -12.10 -27.15
N SER A 76 0.89 -11.69 -26.06
CA SER A 76 1.96 -12.47 -25.42
C SER A 76 1.43 -13.64 -24.60
N PRO A 77 2.09 -14.80 -24.62
CA PRO A 77 1.78 -15.91 -23.72
C PRO A 77 1.87 -15.48 -22.25
N GLN A 78 1.05 -16.05 -21.39
CA GLN A 78 0.96 -15.69 -19.98
C GLN A 78 2.32 -15.68 -19.26
N ARG A 79 3.19 -16.65 -19.55
CA ARG A 79 4.55 -16.72 -18.97
C ARG A 79 5.44 -15.54 -19.37
N ALA A 80 5.35 -15.11 -20.64
CA ALA A 80 6.11 -13.96 -21.15
C ALA A 80 5.57 -12.66 -20.54
N ARG A 81 4.25 -12.51 -20.44
CA ARG A 81 3.58 -11.38 -19.81
C ARG A 81 4.02 -11.23 -18.35
N ARG A 82 4.01 -12.33 -17.58
CA ARG A 82 4.44 -12.33 -16.19
C ARG A 82 5.91 -11.93 -16.02
N ARG A 83 6.81 -12.41 -16.90
CA ARG A 83 8.23 -12.02 -16.88
C ARG A 83 8.42 -10.55 -17.19
N LEU A 84 7.66 -10.00 -18.15
CA LEU A 84 7.75 -8.59 -18.51
C LEU A 84 7.23 -7.70 -17.38
N MET A 85 6.10 -8.04 -16.77
CA MET A 85 5.54 -7.31 -15.64
C MET A 85 6.50 -7.30 -14.44
N ASN A 86 7.14 -8.43 -14.13
CA ASN A 86 8.12 -8.47 -13.04
C ASN A 86 9.39 -7.63 -13.32
N ARG A 87 9.70 -7.35 -14.58
CA ARG A 87 10.82 -6.47 -14.96
C ARG A 87 10.43 -5.00 -15.02
N ALA A 88 9.15 -4.71 -15.04
CA ALA A 88 8.63 -3.35 -15.06
C ALA A 88 8.51 -2.74 -13.65
N GLU A 89 8.79 -3.51 -12.59
CA GLU A 89 8.85 -2.98 -11.23
C GLU A 89 10.06 -2.03 -11.12
N GLY A 90 9.81 -0.83 -10.58
CA GLY A 90 10.85 0.15 -10.29
C GLY A 90 11.65 -0.25 -9.05
N ASP A 91 12.82 0.35 -8.91
CA ASP A 91 13.67 0.15 -7.74
C ASP A 91 13.12 0.87 -6.52
N TYR A 92 13.30 0.26 -5.34
CA TYR A 92 13.00 0.91 -4.07
C TYR A 92 14.16 1.81 -3.66
N HIS A 93 13.84 2.99 -3.16
CA HIS A 93 14.79 3.87 -2.52
C HIS A 93 14.29 4.34 -1.16
N ALA A 94 15.21 4.62 -0.24
CA ALA A 94 14.85 5.15 1.06
C ALA A 94 14.70 6.68 0.98
N THR A 95 13.51 7.18 1.28
CA THR A 95 13.24 8.62 1.35
C THR A 95 13.57 9.19 2.72
N LEU A 96 13.56 8.34 3.73
CA LEU A 96 13.95 8.67 5.10
C LEU A 96 14.59 7.45 5.74
N VAL A 97 15.69 7.67 6.46
CA VAL A 97 16.24 6.70 7.42
C VAL A 97 16.37 7.43 8.75
N THR A 98 15.77 6.90 9.79
CA THR A 98 15.81 7.50 11.13
C THR A 98 16.13 6.45 12.17
N ALA A 99 16.76 6.88 13.27
CA ALA A 99 17.19 5.98 14.34
C ALA A 99 17.14 6.68 15.69
N GLY A 100 16.79 5.95 16.74
CA GLY A 100 16.74 6.50 18.09
C GLY A 100 15.73 5.83 19.01
N ALA A 101 15.14 6.62 19.89
CA ALA A 101 14.07 6.14 20.75
C ALA A 101 12.80 5.84 19.92
N PRO A 102 12.11 4.70 20.15
CA PRO A 102 11.01 4.25 19.31
C PRO A 102 9.92 5.29 19.05
N ALA A 103 9.50 6.03 20.07
CA ALA A 103 8.45 7.03 19.92
C ALA A 103 8.85 8.17 18.95
N ALA A 104 10.09 8.65 19.04
CA ALA A 104 10.60 9.72 18.17
C ALA A 104 10.79 9.22 16.72
N VAL A 105 11.34 8.01 16.56
CA VAL A 105 11.54 7.38 15.25
C VAL A 105 10.19 7.21 14.54
N GLN A 106 9.21 6.67 15.21
CA GLN A 106 7.88 6.44 14.64
C GLN A 106 7.09 7.72 14.35
N GLU A 107 7.28 8.77 15.11
CA GLU A 107 6.68 10.08 14.81
C GLU A 107 7.19 10.63 13.48
N VAL A 108 8.50 10.63 13.31
CA VAL A 108 9.14 11.13 12.08
C VAL A 108 8.81 10.25 10.87
N SER A 109 8.88 8.92 11.01
CA SER A 109 8.53 7.98 9.94
C SER A 109 7.07 8.13 9.50
N ARG A 110 6.13 8.32 10.44
CA ARG A 110 4.72 8.54 10.13
C ARG A 110 4.47 9.85 9.40
N ALA A 111 5.13 10.92 9.83
CA ALA A 111 5.03 12.21 9.13
C ALA A 111 5.49 12.08 7.68
N GLN A 112 6.59 11.35 7.44
CA GLN A 112 7.09 11.10 6.10
C GLN A 112 6.12 10.23 5.26
N ILE A 113 5.61 9.13 5.83
CA ILE A 113 4.63 8.26 5.16
C ILE A 113 3.36 9.04 4.82
N ALA A 114 2.87 9.86 5.75
CA ALA A 114 1.69 10.69 5.52
C ALA A 114 1.92 11.69 4.37
N ALA A 115 3.09 12.33 4.33
CA ALA A 115 3.43 13.27 3.26
C ALA A 115 3.51 12.61 1.88
N GLN A 116 3.95 11.34 1.83
CA GLN A 116 4.09 10.59 0.58
C GLN A 116 2.78 9.95 0.10
N GLN A 117 1.99 9.40 1.01
CA GLN A 117 0.93 8.45 0.67
C GLN A 117 -0.48 8.93 1.04
N LEU A 118 -0.60 9.90 1.94
CA LEU A 118 -1.91 10.36 2.37
C LEU A 118 -2.51 11.30 1.34
N VAL A 119 -3.65 10.93 0.81
CA VAL A 119 -4.46 11.76 -0.08
C VAL A 119 -5.76 12.11 0.65
N GLU A 120 -6.01 13.41 0.81
CA GLU A 120 -7.28 13.88 1.37
C GLU A 120 -8.39 13.72 0.34
N VAL A 121 -9.43 12.99 0.72
CA VAL A 121 -10.64 12.81 -0.09
C VAL A 121 -11.76 13.62 0.57
N PRO A 122 -12.36 14.60 -0.11
CA PRO A 122 -13.30 15.52 0.50
C PRO A 122 -14.61 14.88 0.95
N ALA A 123 -14.98 13.76 0.35
CA ALA A 123 -16.16 12.98 0.71
C ALA A 123 -16.00 11.52 0.26
N PRO A 124 -16.70 10.56 0.91
CA PRO A 124 -16.72 9.19 0.45
C PRO A 124 -17.25 9.07 -0.98
N ALA A 125 -16.60 8.22 -1.78
CA ALA A 125 -16.94 8.01 -3.18
C ALA A 125 -18.18 7.12 -3.36
N ASP A 126 -18.89 7.29 -4.47
CA ASP A 126 -19.96 6.37 -4.89
C ASP A 126 -19.43 5.00 -5.31
N VAL A 127 -18.26 5.00 -5.95
CA VAL A 127 -17.60 3.80 -6.45
C VAL A 127 -16.12 3.86 -6.09
N GLY A 128 -15.63 2.82 -5.43
CA GLY A 128 -14.21 2.60 -5.17
C GLY A 128 -13.67 1.51 -6.10
N VAL A 129 -12.50 1.73 -6.68
CA VAL A 129 -11.81 0.75 -7.50
C VAL A 129 -10.42 0.52 -6.87
N LEU A 130 -10.14 -0.72 -6.49
CA LEU A 130 -8.89 -1.08 -5.83
C LEU A 130 -8.18 -2.22 -6.55
N GLY A 131 -6.91 -2.02 -6.85
CA GLY A 131 -5.99 -3.08 -7.20
C GLY A 131 -5.42 -3.70 -5.91
N VAL A 132 -5.74 -4.96 -5.66
CA VAL A 132 -5.14 -5.70 -4.53
C VAL A 132 -3.88 -6.39 -5.01
N GLY A 133 -2.76 -6.12 -4.36
CA GLY A 133 -1.47 -6.70 -4.73
C GLY A 133 -1.45 -8.23 -4.61
N ALA A 134 -0.69 -8.88 -5.47
CA ALA A 134 -0.48 -10.33 -5.43
C ALA A 134 0.22 -10.78 -4.14
N ARG A 135 0.97 -9.89 -3.51
CA ARG A 135 1.66 -10.12 -2.24
C ARG A 135 1.15 -9.09 -1.23
N THR A 136 0.83 -9.53 -0.05
CA THR A 136 0.47 -8.67 1.08
C THR A 136 1.46 -8.88 2.22
N PRO A 137 1.62 -7.92 3.15
CA PRO A 137 2.45 -8.10 4.34
C PRO A 137 2.04 -9.29 5.20
N TYR A 138 0.79 -9.73 5.06
CA TYR A 138 0.20 -10.81 5.86
C TYR A 138 0.26 -12.17 5.17
N SER A 139 0.54 -12.21 3.88
CA SER A 139 0.64 -13.47 3.13
C SER A 139 1.40 -13.29 1.84
N ILE A 140 2.44 -14.10 1.68
CA ILE A 140 3.22 -14.20 0.44
C ILE A 140 2.35 -14.82 -0.67
N ASP A 141 1.34 -15.62 -0.30
CA ASP A 141 0.51 -16.41 -1.20
C ASP A 141 -0.92 -15.88 -1.34
N SER A 142 -1.13 -14.56 -1.24
CA SER A 142 -2.46 -13.97 -1.44
C SER A 142 -3.04 -14.27 -2.83
N VAL A 143 -2.19 -14.59 -3.81
CA VAL A 143 -2.58 -15.00 -5.17
C VAL A 143 -3.44 -16.27 -5.16
N THR A 144 -3.22 -17.16 -4.21
CA THR A 144 -3.95 -18.43 -4.09
C THR A 144 -5.07 -18.39 -3.04
N ASN A 145 -5.20 -17.27 -2.32
CA ASN A 145 -6.18 -17.14 -1.25
C ASN A 145 -7.15 -15.97 -1.47
N PRO A 146 -8.33 -16.23 -2.06
CA PRO A 146 -9.32 -15.20 -2.34
C PRO A 146 -9.85 -14.50 -1.08
N ILE A 147 -9.83 -15.16 0.07
CA ILE A 147 -10.29 -14.58 1.34
C ILE A 147 -9.32 -13.48 1.79
N LEU A 148 -8.01 -13.73 1.70
CA LEU A 148 -7.00 -12.73 2.05
C LEU A 148 -7.01 -11.54 1.06
N ALA A 149 -7.22 -11.81 -0.22
CA ALA A 149 -7.35 -10.78 -1.23
C ALA A 149 -8.57 -9.88 -0.94
N ALA A 150 -9.73 -10.50 -0.70
CA ALA A 150 -10.96 -9.79 -0.36
C ALA A 150 -10.79 -9.00 0.96
N TRP A 151 -10.21 -9.61 1.98
CA TRP A 151 -9.96 -8.95 3.27
C TRP A 151 -9.07 -7.72 3.11
N SER A 152 -7.98 -7.81 2.36
CA SER A 152 -7.08 -6.69 2.12
C SER A 152 -7.77 -5.52 1.41
N GLY A 153 -8.58 -5.82 0.40
CA GLY A 153 -9.35 -4.80 -0.32
C GLY A 153 -10.46 -4.18 0.53
N LEU A 154 -11.18 -5.00 1.28
CA LEU A 154 -12.25 -4.53 2.18
C LEU A 154 -11.67 -3.72 3.35
N ALA A 155 -10.55 -4.13 3.94
CA ALA A 155 -9.91 -3.40 5.01
C ALA A 155 -9.54 -1.97 4.58
N ALA A 156 -9.00 -1.80 3.37
CA ALA A 156 -8.74 -0.49 2.79
C ALA A 156 -10.02 0.32 2.56
N ALA A 157 -11.04 -0.31 1.97
CA ALA A 157 -12.32 0.34 1.65
C ALA A 157 -13.08 0.82 2.89
N PHE A 158 -13.05 0.05 3.97
CA PHE A 158 -13.68 0.41 5.24
C PHE A 158 -12.81 1.32 6.12
N GLY A 159 -11.65 1.72 5.65
CA GLY A 159 -10.79 2.66 6.36
C GLY A 159 -10.18 2.08 7.62
N SER A 160 -9.79 0.79 7.61
CA SER A 160 -9.13 0.14 8.75
C SER A 160 -7.86 0.86 9.20
N HIS A 161 -7.22 1.61 8.31
CA HIS A 161 -6.01 2.40 8.58
C HIS A 161 -6.27 3.89 8.79
N THR A 162 -7.40 4.41 8.27
CA THR A 162 -7.73 5.84 8.30
C THR A 162 -8.86 6.19 9.27
N GLY A 163 -9.60 5.18 9.75
CA GLY A 163 -10.78 5.37 10.60
C GLY A 163 -12.04 5.82 9.87
N SER A 164 -11.95 6.04 8.56
CA SER A 164 -13.09 6.48 7.75
C SER A 164 -13.16 5.70 6.44
N PRO A 165 -14.33 5.16 6.08
CA PRO A 165 -14.49 4.47 4.81
C PRO A 165 -14.38 5.47 3.64
N PHE A 166 -13.69 5.07 2.56
CA PHE A 166 -13.60 5.90 1.37
C PHE A 166 -14.77 5.69 0.39
N VAL A 167 -15.56 4.64 0.57
CA VAL A 167 -16.80 4.40 -0.18
C VAL A 167 -17.98 4.62 0.75
N ARG A 168 -18.97 5.42 0.30
CA ARG A 168 -20.18 5.69 1.09
C ARG A 168 -21.04 4.44 1.31
N PRO A 169 -21.87 4.40 2.34
CA PRO A 169 -22.89 3.35 2.49
C PRO A 169 -23.79 3.27 1.25
N GLY A 170 -23.98 2.06 0.73
CA GLY A 170 -24.73 1.81 -0.51
C GLY A 170 -23.94 2.08 -1.80
N GLY A 171 -22.68 2.48 -1.70
CA GLY A 171 -21.78 2.57 -2.84
C GLY A 171 -21.29 1.19 -3.32
N ALA A 172 -20.50 1.17 -4.39
CA ALA A 172 -19.93 -0.03 -4.96
C ALA A 172 -18.41 -0.09 -4.76
N LEU A 173 -17.88 -1.28 -4.49
CA LEU A 173 -16.45 -1.54 -4.42
C LEU A 173 -16.07 -2.58 -5.46
N ILE A 174 -15.12 -2.24 -6.32
CA ILE A 174 -14.58 -3.12 -7.35
C ILE A 174 -13.15 -3.47 -6.95
N LEU A 175 -12.88 -4.77 -6.77
CA LEU A 175 -11.56 -5.28 -6.43
C LEU A 175 -10.96 -6.01 -7.63
N PHE A 176 -9.75 -5.62 -8.01
CA PHE A 176 -8.95 -6.34 -8.99
C PHE A 176 -7.83 -7.09 -8.26
N HIS A 177 -7.76 -8.40 -8.49
CA HIS A 177 -6.71 -9.24 -7.94
C HIS A 177 -6.30 -10.32 -8.94
N PRO A 178 -5.00 -10.61 -9.10
CA PRO A 178 -4.52 -11.66 -10.01
C PRO A 178 -4.69 -13.06 -9.40
N LEU A 179 -5.91 -13.44 -9.02
CA LEU A 179 -6.24 -14.79 -8.55
C LEU A 179 -5.89 -15.83 -9.63
N GLN A 180 -5.26 -16.92 -9.21
CA GLN A 180 -4.93 -18.06 -10.06
C GLN A 180 -5.58 -19.33 -9.53
#